data_e694da9553e7ca1f2aaaeaf29945f6a4
#
_entry.id   e694da9553e7ca1f2aaaeaf29945f6a4
#
_cell.length_a   1.000
_cell.length_b   1.000
_cell.length_c   1.000
_cell.angle_alpha   90.00
_cell.angle_beta   90.00
_cell.angle_gamma   90.00
#
_symmetry.space_group_name_H-M   'P 1'
#
loop_
_entity.id
_entity.type
_entity.pdbx_description
1 polymer ?
#
loop_
_entity_poly.entity_id
_entity_poly.type
_entity_poly.pdbx_seq_one_letter_code
_entity_poly.pdbx_strand_id
1 'polypeptide(L)'
;MKLAELVGDDLPVDRVHGFLREIVAPLTLADAERVPLFEALGRVLAQDIVSPVSVPPHDNSAMDGYAFDGALLDADAAPDAALSLRIAGTALAGTCWQGSLAPGDAVRIMTGAVMPAGLDTVVPQEFCTVDGDSVRFPMRALRPGANRRRAGEDLLQGEAALRRGERLSPAALGLVASLGLPTVPVWRRLRVAYFSTGEEILNMGDAPREGAVYDSNRYTVFGLLQRLGCEVIDLGLVRDDPATLE
;
A
#
# COMPACT_ATOMS: atom_id res chain seq x y z
N MET A 1 -12.13 33.04 -21.00
CA MET A 1 -12.45 34.28 -20.24
C MET A 1 -11.13 34.98 -19.90
N LYS A 2 -10.95 36.26 -20.20
CA LYS A 2 -9.71 36.98 -19.87
C LYS A 2 -9.80 37.55 -18.47
N LEU A 3 -8.66 37.63 -17.76
CA LEU A 3 -8.60 38.21 -16.41
C LEU A 3 -9.28 39.59 -16.31
N ALA A 4 -9.20 40.40 -17.41
CA ALA A 4 -9.85 41.71 -17.53
C ALA A 4 -11.41 41.66 -17.52
N GLU A 5 -12.02 40.50 -17.70
CA GLU A 5 -13.49 40.33 -17.66
C GLU A 5 -13.99 40.05 -16.23
N LEU A 6 -13.05 39.89 -15.27
CA LEU A 6 -13.32 39.69 -13.85
C LEU A 6 -13.32 41.01 -13.05
N VAL A 7 -13.18 42.14 -13.72
CA VAL A 7 -13.19 43.46 -13.06
C VAL A 7 -14.62 43.87 -12.78
N GLY A 8 -15.01 43.88 -11.52
CA GLY A 8 -16.30 44.33 -11.01
C GLY A 8 -16.36 44.15 -9.51
N ASP A 9 -17.02 45.07 -8.81
CA ASP A 9 -17.00 45.18 -7.36
C ASP A 9 -17.61 44.00 -6.61
N ASP A 10 -18.46 43.17 -7.27
CA ASP A 10 -19.08 41.99 -6.66
C ASP A 10 -19.18 40.82 -7.64
N LEU A 11 -18.17 39.96 -7.68
CA LEU A 11 -18.21 38.73 -8.47
C LEU A 11 -18.94 37.61 -7.71
N PRO A 12 -20.02 37.01 -8.26
CA PRO A 12 -20.64 35.85 -7.65
C PRO A 12 -19.65 34.71 -7.50
N VAL A 13 -19.67 34.01 -6.35
CA VAL A 13 -18.76 32.91 -6.01
C VAL A 13 -18.72 31.83 -7.12
N ASP A 14 -19.86 31.51 -7.71
CA ASP A 14 -19.94 30.51 -8.79
C ASP A 14 -19.17 30.92 -10.06
N ARG A 15 -19.11 32.22 -10.38
CA ARG A 15 -18.30 32.75 -11.48
C ARG A 15 -16.81 32.62 -11.20
N VAL A 16 -16.40 32.92 -9.95
CA VAL A 16 -15.00 32.73 -9.50
C VAL A 16 -14.62 31.25 -9.58
N HIS A 17 -15.46 30.35 -9.08
CA HIS A 17 -15.23 28.91 -9.18
C HIS A 17 -15.15 28.42 -10.65
N GLY A 18 -16.02 28.95 -11.53
CA GLY A 18 -15.97 28.66 -12.95
C GLY A 18 -14.62 29.06 -13.57
N PHE A 19 -14.19 30.28 -13.28
CA PHE A 19 -12.90 30.80 -13.75
C PHE A 19 -11.71 29.99 -13.23
N LEU A 20 -11.68 29.66 -11.93
CA LEU A 20 -10.62 28.82 -11.35
C LEU A 20 -10.52 27.45 -12.02
N ARG A 21 -11.67 26.83 -12.38
CA ARG A 21 -11.68 25.56 -13.13
C ARG A 21 -11.13 25.70 -14.55
N GLU A 22 -11.27 26.86 -15.18
CA GLU A 22 -10.74 27.09 -16.53
C GLU A 22 -9.22 27.34 -16.52
N ILE A 23 -8.70 28.03 -15.49
CA ILE A 23 -7.25 28.34 -15.40
C ILE A 23 -6.42 27.22 -14.82
N VAL A 24 -7.02 26.35 -13.99
CA VAL A 24 -6.30 25.21 -13.41
C VAL A 24 -6.21 24.09 -14.45
N ALA A 25 -5.05 23.99 -15.09
CA ALA A 25 -4.77 22.89 -16.01
C ALA A 25 -4.62 21.56 -15.23
N PRO A 26 -5.25 20.46 -15.69
CA PRO A 26 -5.00 19.15 -15.13
C PRO A 26 -3.54 18.74 -15.24
N LEU A 27 -3.02 18.04 -14.24
CA LEU A 27 -1.68 17.43 -14.30
C LEU A 27 -1.62 16.40 -15.45
N THR A 28 -0.52 16.43 -16.19
CA THR A 28 -0.23 15.49 -17.29
C THR A 28 0.83 14.47 -16.85
N LEU A 29 1.06 13.42 -17.64
CA LEU A 29 2.12 12.45 -17.34
C LEU A 29 3.53 13.08 -17.29
N ALA A 30 3.73 14.25 -17.92
CA ALA A 30 4.96 15.02 -17.78
C ALA A 30 5.16 15.58 -16.37
N ASP A 31 4.10 15.69 -15.58
CA ASP A 31 4.13 16.12 -14.19
C ASP A 31 4.30 14.97 -13.20
N ALA A 32 4.47 13.74 -13.68
CA ALA A 32 4.73 12.59 -12.85
C ALA A 32 6.23 12.50 -12.50
N GLU A 33 6.50 12.08 -11.28
CA GLU A 33 7.84 11.82 -10.78
C GLU A 33 7.93 10.43 -10.15
N ARG A 34 9.11 9.84 -10.13
CA ARG A 34 9.36 8.61 -9.39
C ARG A 34 9.99 8.92 -8.05
N VAL A 35 9.36 8.44 -6.99
CA VAL A 35 9.86 8.65 -5.62
C VAL A 35 10.15 7.31 -4.94
N PRO A 36 11.14 7.26 -4.04
CA PRO A 36 11.36 6.12 -3.16
C PRO A 36 10.09 5.80 -2.37
N LEU A 37 9.85 4.51 -2.09
CA LEU A 37 8.63 4.08 -1.40
C LEU A 37 8.47 4.74 -0.02
N PHE A 38 9.57 4.99 0.70
CA PHE A 38 9.55 5.70 1.99
C PHE A 38 9.08 7.16 1.91
N GLU A 39 9.15 7.78 0.73
CA GLU A 39 8.72 9.17 0.48
C GLU A 39 7.32 9.24 -0.13
N ALA A 40 6.71 8.08 -0.39
CA ALA A 40 5.47 7.97 -1.15
C ALA A 40 4.20 8.10 -0.29
N LEU A 41 4.29 8.06 1.04
CA LEU A 41 3.13 8.17 1.92
C LEU A 41 2.33 9.44 1.64
N GLY A 42 1.01 9.26 1.41
CA GLY A 42 0.09 10.36 1.13
C GLY A 42 0.21 10.96 -0.28
N ARG A 43 1.15 10.48 -1.11
CA ARG A 43 1.24 10.87 -2.52
C ARG A 43 0.13 10.20 -3.32
N VAL A 44 -0.16 10.73 -4.50
CA VAL A 44 -1.19 10.23 -5.42
C VAL A 44 -0.52 9.57 -6.62
N LEU A 45 -0.92 8.34 -6.94
CA LEU A 45 -0.37 7.58 -8.06
C LEU A 45 -0.65 8.25 -9.40
N ALA A 46 0.38 8.40 -10.22
CA ALA A 46 0.29 8.90 -11.59
C ALA A 46 -0.01 7.78 -12.62
N GLN A 47 0.23 6.53 -12.26
CA GLN A 47 0.00 5.34 -13.07
C GLN A 47 -0.45 4.18 -12.18
N ASP A 48 -1.08 3.17 -12.79
CA ASP A 48 -1.38 1.92 -12.11
C ASP A 48 -0.08 1.23 -11.65
N ILE A 49 -0.12 0.60 -10.50
CA ILE A 49 0.93 -0.31 -10.04
C ILE A 49 0.51 -1.72 -10.45
N VAL A 50 1.16 -2.21 -11.50
CA VAL A 50 0.95 -3.57 -12.00
C VAL A 50 1.90 -4.51 -11.28
N SER A 51 1.38 -5.62 -10.77
CA SER A 51 2.18 -6.59 -10.03
C SER A 51 3.21 -7.30 -10.94
N PRO A 52 4.50 -7.23 -10.65
CA PRO A 52 5.53 -7.95 -11.40
C PRO A 52 5.62 -9.44 -11.02
N VAL A 53 4.96 -9.86 -9.95
CA VAL A 53 4.96 -11.21 -9.40
C VAL A 53 3.57 -11.59 -8.91
N SER A 54 3.27 -12.88 -8.83
CA SER A 54 2.08 -13.34 -8.10
C SER A 54 2.30 -13.24 -6.60
N VAL A 55 1.21 -13.05 -5.82
CA VAL A 55 1.24 -12.99 -4.35
C VAL A 55 0.25 -14.04 -3.81
N PRO A 56 0.73 -15.04 -3.08
CA PRO A 56 2.13 -15.42 -2.91
C PRO A 56 2.75 -15.93 -4.23
N PRO A 57 4.09 -15.92 -4.38
CA PRO A 57 4.75 -16.31 -5.65
C PRO A 57 4.75 -17.82 -5.89
N HIS A 58 4.55 -18.62 -4.86
CA HIS A 58 4.50 -20.08 -4.90
C HIS A 58 3.42 -20.58 -3.94
N ASP A 59 2.94 -21.79 -4.19
CA ASP A 59 2.13 -22.51 -3.19
C ASP A 59 2.95 -22.63 -1.91
N ASN A 60 2.39 -22.24 -0.78
CA ASN A 60 3.08 -22.29 0.51
C ASN A 60 2.15 -22.73 1.64
N SER A 61 2.75 -23.07 2.77
CA SER A 61 1.99 -23.44 3.97
C SER A 61 1.43 -22.23 4.69
N ALA A 62 0.15 -22.27 5.05
CA ALA A 62 -0.48 -21.30 5.92
C ALA A 62 -0.20 -21.55 7.42
N MET A 63 0.33 -22.73 7.78
CA MET A 63 0.49 -23.19 9.16
C MET A 63 1.84 -23.90 9.36
N ASP A 64 2.31 -23.92 10.58
CA ASP A 64 3.36 -24.85 11.01
C ASP A 64 2.75 -26.25 11.16
N GLY A 65 3.34 -27.24 10.51
CA GLY A 65 2.73 -28.56 10.52
C GLY A 65 3.46 -29.57 9.65
N TYR A 66 2.69 -30.45 9.02
CA TYR A 66 3.20 -31.52 8.15
C TYR A 66 2.46 -31.49 6.82
N ALA A 67 3.20 -31.28 5.73
CA ALA A 67 2.69 -31.36 4.37
C ALA A 67 2.64 -32.81 3.92
N PHE A 68 1.57 -33.20 3.24
CA PHE A 68 1.36 -34.54 2.71
C PHE A 68 0.43 -34.52 1.49
N ASP A 69 0.30 -35.66 0.80
CA ASP A 69 -0.64 -35.81 -0.30
C ASP A 69 -2.08 -35.97 0.26
N GLY A 70 -2.92 -34.98 0.00
CA GLY A 70 -4.31 -34.94 0.45
C GLY A 70 -5.18 -36.11 -0.09
N ALA A 71 -4.76 -36.77 -1.17
CA ALA A 71 -5.43 -37.96 -1.68
C ALA A 71 -5.39 -39.14 -0.69
N LEU A 72 -4.52 -39.09 0.31
CA LEU A 72 -4.46 -40.07 1.40
C LEU A 72 -5.61 -39.95 2.42
N LEU A 73 -6.33 -38.82 2.41
CA LEU A 73 -7.50 -38.60 3.26
C LEU A 73 -8.70 -39.35 2.70
N ASP A 74 -9.32 -40.18 3.55
CA ASP A 74 -10.58 -40.84 3.22
C ASP A 74 -11.75 -40.09 3.87
N ALA A 75 -12.62 -39.53 3.05
CA ALA A 75 -13.80 -38.79 3.50
C ALA A 75 -14.80 -39.65 4.28
N ASP A 76 -14.83 -40.98 3.99
CA ASP A 76 -15.72 -41.97 4.60
C ASP A 76 -15.06 -42.71 5.77
N ALA A 77 -13.83 -42.34 6.14
CA ALA A 77 -13.12 -42.96 7.25
C ALA A 77 -13.94 -42.95 8.56
N ALA A 78 -13.73 -43.91 9.41
CA ALA A 78 -14.35 -43.96 10.75
C ALA A 78 -13.99 -42.68 11.56
N PRO A 79 -14.86 -42.24 12.51
CA PRO A 79 -14.62 -40.99 13.26
C PRO A 79 -13.29 -40.95 14.01
N ASP A 80 -12.77 -42.10 14.42
CA ASP A 80 -11.52 -42.30 15.16
C ASP A 80 -10.35 -42.74 14.28
N ALA A 81 -10.57 -42.84 12.96
CA ALA A 81 -9.52 -43.19 12.01
C ALA A 81 -8.41 -42.14 12.02
N ALA A 82 -7.17 -42.60 12.08
CA ALA A 82 -5.98 -41.76 12.06
C ALA A 82 -5.05 -42.19 10.92
N LEU A 83 -4.44 -41.18 10.27
CA LEU A 83 -3.41 -41.39 9.29
C LEU A 83 -2.04 -41.30 9.98
N SER A 84 -1.14 -42.25 9.62
CA SER A 84 0.23 -42.25 10.09
C SER A 84 1.17 -42.20 8.89
N LEU A 85 2.08 -41.25 8.85
CA LEU A 85 2.96 -40.98 7.73
C LEU A 85 4.41 -40.87 8.23
N ARG A 86 5.37 -41.29 7.40
CA ARG A 86 6.80 -41.12 7.69
C ARG A 86 7.25 -39.66 7.39
N ILE A 87 8.01 -39.07 8.28
CA ILE A 87 8.58 -37.72 8.12
C ILE A 87 9.87 -37.84 7.27
N ALA A 88 9.80 -37.42 6.01
CA ALA A 88 10.91 -37.49 5.07
C ALA A 88 11.94 -36.35 5.23
N GLY A 89 11.58 -35.28 5.93
CA GLY A 89 12.44 -34.12 6.16
C GLY A 89 11.69 -32.89 6.62
N THR A 90 12.33 -31.72 6.51
CA THR A 90 11.76 -30.43 6.96
C THR A 90 11.92 -29.36 5.87
N ALA A 91 10.83 -28.70 5.52
CA ALA A 91 10.78 -27.55 4.65
C ALA A 91 10.71 -26.25 5.49
N LEU A 92 11.71 -25.38 5.30
CA LEU A 92 11.81 -24.10 6.00
C LEU A 92 11.42 -22.94 5.08
N ALA A 93 10.89 -21.86 5.65
CA ALA A 93 10.67 -20.63 4.88
C ALA A 93 12.00 -20.08 4.34
N GLY A 94 11.94 -19.56 3.10
CA GLY A 94 13.11 -18.98 2.43
C GLY A 94 13.98 -19.98 1.66
N THR A 95 13.71 -21.30 1.76
CA THR A 95 14.41 -22.34 0.99
C THR A 95 13.43 -23.37 0.44
N CYS A 96 13.64 -23.82 -0.81
CA CYS A 96 12.87 -24.92 -1.35
C CYS A 96 13.41 -26.25 -0.80
N TRP A 97 12.53 -27.13 -0.35
CA TRP A 97 12.89 -28.49 0.04
C TRP A 97 13.36 -29.30 -1.18
N GLN A 98 14.49 -29.98 -1.06
CA GLN A 98 15.17 -30.69 -2.14
C GLN A 98 15.21 -32.21 -1.94
N GLY A 99 14.49 -32.73 -0.94
CA GLY A 99 14.46 -34.17 -0.68
C GLY A 99 13.63 -34.96 -1.69
N SER A 100 13.66 -36.29 -1.58
CA SER A 100 12.79 -37.20 -2.32
C SER A 100 11.65 -37.71 -1.45
N LEU A 101 10.49 -37.92 -2.05
CA LEU A 101 9.28 -38.44 -1.40
C LEU A 101 9.02 -39.88 -1.88
N ALA A 102 8.71 -40.75 -0.96
CA ALA A 102 8.03 -42.00 -1.24
C ALA A 102 6.51 -41.85 -1.05
N PRO A 103 5.66 -42.69 -1.66
CA PRO A 103 4.23 -42.71 -1.37
C PRO A 103 3.98 -42.87 0.14
N GLY A 104 3.17 -42.00 0.72
CA GLY A 104 2.88 -42.01 2.16
C GLY A 104 3.91 -41.25 3.01
N ASP A 105 4.79 -40.48 2.42
CA ASP A 105 5.66 -39.54 3.17
C ASP A 105 4.96 -38.25 3.49
N ALA A 106 5.37 -37.64 4.60
CA ALA A 106 5.08 -36.27 4.98
C ALA A 106 6.36 -35.47 5.13
N VAL A 107 6.29 -34.15 4.98
CA VAL A 107 7.40 -33.22 5.22
C VAL A 107 6.98 -32.26 6.32
N ARG A 108 7.75 -32.15 7.37
CA ARG A 108 7.55 -31.08 8.36
C ARG A 108 7.70 -29.74 7.67
N ILE A 109 6.72 -28.85 7.79
CA ILE A 109 6.69 -27.59 7.06
C ILE A 109 6.38 -26.43 8.00
N MET A 110 7.06 -25.28 7.78
CA MET A 110 6.83 -24.06 8.51
C MET A 110 5.94 -23.11 7.70
N THR A 111 5.22 -22.25 8.38
CA THR A 111 4.40 -21.18 7.77
C THR A 111 5.23 -20.37 6.77
N GLY A 112 4.68 -20.18 5.58
CA GLY A 112 5.35 -19.49 4.48
C GLY A 112 6.39 -20.31 3.71
N ALA A 113 6.70 -21.55 4.15
CA ALA A 113 7.58 -22.43 3.38
C ALA A 113 6.87 -22.93 2.11
N VAL A 114 7.65 -23.03 1.00
CA VAL A 114 7.15 -23.55 -0.28
C VAL A 114 6.69 -24.98 -0.13
N MET A 115 5.51 -25.29 -0.65
CA MET A 115 4.98 -26.65 -0.66
C MET A 115 5.91 -27.59 -1.44
N PRO A 116 6.35 -28.72 -0.87
CA PRO A 116 7.08 -29.73 -1.60
C PRO A 116 6.27 -30.26 -2.79
N ALA A 117 6.95 -30.49 -3.92
CA ALA A 117 6.31 -31.00 -5.13
C ALA A 117 5.59 -32.34 -4.84
N GLY A 118 4.35 -32.47 -5.28
CA GLY A 118 3.51 -33.66 -5.06
C GLY A 118 2.74 -33.65 -3.74
N LEU A 119 2.93 -32.65 -2.86
CA LEU A 119 2.14 -32.49 -1.64
C LEU A 119 1.24 -31.26 -1.77
N ASP A 120 0.02 -31.36 -1.26
CA ASP A 120 -0.98 -30.32 -1.44
C ASP A 120 -1.78 -29.95 -0.17
N THR A 121 -1.57 -30.68 0.92
CA THR A 121 -2.33 -30.54 2.16
C THR A 121 -1.40 -30.42 3.34
N VAL A 122 -1.72 -29.53 4.29
CA VAL A 122 -0.93 -29.37 5.52
C VAL A 122 -1.82 -29.64 6.73
N VAL A 123 -1.38 -30.56 7.60
CA VAL A 123 -1.99 -30.74 8.92
C VAL A 123 -1.24 -29.86 9.92
N PRO A 124 -1.94 -28.97 10.68
CA PRO A 124 -1.32 -28.20 11.76
C PRO A 124 -0.69 -29.12 12.82
N GLN A 125 0.50 -28.72 13.32
CA GLN A 125 1.23 -29.53 14.30
C GLN A 125 0.44 -29.79 15.59
N GLU A 126 -0.52 -28.94 15.93
CA GLU A 126 -1.39 -29.04 17.10
C GLU A 126 -2.31 -30.28 17.05
N PHE A 127 -2.59 -30.80 15.85
CA PHE A 127 -3.40 -32.01 15.66
C PHE A 127 -2.55 -33.27 15.55
N CYS A 128 -1.23 -33.14 15.66
CA CYS A 128 -0.29 -34.22 15.40
C CYS A 128 0.28 -34.82 16.67
N THR A 129 0.51 -36.13 16.64
CA THR A 129 1.40 -36.85 17.58
C THR A 129 2.58 -37.35 16.77
N VAL A 130 3.79 -37.10 17.26
CA VAL A 130 5.04 -37.52 16.62
C VAL A 130 5.69 -38.61 17.47
N ASP A 131 6.07 -39.73 16.82
CA ASP A 131 6.83 -40.79 17.41
C ASP A 131 7.99 -41.20 16.49
N GLY A 132 9.21 -40.85 16.92
CA GLY A 132 10.41 -41.00 16.08
C GLY A 132 10.32 -40.23 14.77
N ASP A 133 10.34 -40.94 13.66
CA ASP A 133 10.23 -40.38 12.29
C ASP A 133 8.80 -40.47 11.71
N SER A 134 7.80 -40.75 12.56
CA SER A 134 6.40 -40.89 12.16
C SER A 134 5.53 -39.78 12.77
N VAL A 135 4.60 -39.25 11.97
CA VAL A 135 3.55 -38.33 12.38
C VAL A 135 2.21 -38.95 12.24
N ARG A 136 1.36 -38.83 13.27
CA ARG A 136 0.00 -39.36 13.31
C ARG A 136 -1.02 -38.27 13.62
N PHE A 137 -2.14 -38.23 12.89
CA PHE A 137 -3.22 -37.28 13.07
C PHE A 137 -4.59 -37.84 12.66
N PRO A 138 -5.73 -37.29 13.16
CA PRO A 138 -7.07 -37.73 12.78
C PRO A 138 -7.39 -37.42 11.31
N MET A 139 -7.85 -38.38 10.52
CA MET A 139 -8.16 -38.20 9.10
C MET A 139 -9.25 -37.15 8.86
N ARG A 140 -10.26 -37.08 9.75
CA ARG A 140 -11.40 -36.16 9.62
C ARG A 140 -11.07 -34.71 10.01
N ALA A 141 -9.87 -34.44 10.51
CA ALA A 141 -9.45 -33.07 10.88
C ALA A 141 -9.32 -32.14 9.69
N LEU A 142 -9.19 -32.67 8.48
CA LEU A 142 -8.81 -31.91 7.29
C LEU A 142 -9.59 -32.37 6.04
N ARG A 143 -9.52 -31.51 5.03
CA ARG A 143 -9.89 -31.83 3.65
C ARG A 143 -8.66 -31.73 2.75
N PRO A 144 -8.61 -32.46 1.62
CA PRO A 144 -7.56 -32.29 0.62
C PRO A 144 -7.39 -30.80 0.24
N GLY A 145 -6.17 -30.33 0.16
CA GLY A 145 -5.84 -28.93 -0.12
C GLY A 145 -5.92 -27.97 1.07
N ALA A 146 -6.25 -28.47 2.27
CA ALA A 146 -6.34 -27.62 3.47
C ALA A 146 -4.99 -27.01 3.86
N ASN A 147 -5.02 -25.77 4.36
CA ASN A 147 -3.88 -25.01 4.87
C ASN A 147 -2.74 -24.79 3.85
N ARG A 148 -3.03 -24.95 2.56
CA ARG A 148 -2.17 -24.53 1.45
C ARG A 148 -2.66 -23.20 0.90
N ARG A 149 -1.80 -22.22 0.87
CA ARG A 149 -2.00 -20.98 0.12
C ARG A 149 -1.53 -21.20 -1.32
N ARG A 150 -2.37 -20.87 -2.26
CA ARG A 150 -2.03 -21.06 -3.68
C ARG A 150 -1.26 -19.86 -4.21
N ALA A 151 -0.34 -20.13 -5.14
CA ALA A 151 0.32 -19.07 -5.90
C ALA A 151 -0.73 -18.13 -6.54
N GLY A 152 -0.57 -16.83 -6.30
CA GLY A 152 -1.45 -15.83 -6.88
C GLY A 152 -2.85 -15.72 -6.28
N GLU A 153 -3.13 -16.36 -5.15
CA GLU A 153 -4.49 -16.29 -4.56
C GLU A 153 -4.90 -14.89 -4.09
N ASP A 154 -3.93 -14.03 -3.73
CA ASP A 154 -4.19 -12.64 -3.33
C ASP A 154 -4.11 -11.69 -4.53
N LEU A 155 -3.13 -11.92 -5.44
CA LEU A 155 -2.88 -11.07 -6.60
C LEU A 155 -2.09 -11.84 -7.66
N LEU A 156 -2.55 -11.84 -8.90
CA LEU A 156 -1.84 -12.45 -10.00
C LEU A 156 -0.81 -11.49 -10.61
N GLN A 157 0.29 -12.04 -11.11
CA GLN A 157 1.24 -11.29 -11.93
C GLN A 157 0.51 -10.66 -13.13
N GLY A 158 0.79 -9.39 -13.38
CA GLY A 158 0.17 -8.61 -14.47
C GLY A 158 -1.14 -7.93 -14.10
N GLU A 159 -1.71 -8.21 -12.93
CA GLU A 159 -2.87 -7.49 -12.43
C GLU A 159 -2.48 -6.17 -11.74
N ALA A 160 -3.40 -5.21 -11.77
CA ALA A 160 -3.19 -3.94 -11.11
C ALA A 160 -3.47 -4.07 -9.61
N ALA A 161 -2.40 -3.93 -8.82
CA ALA A 161 -2.46 -3.90 -7.36
C ALA A 161 -3.06 -2.59 -6.81
N LEU A 162 -2.75 -1.47 -7.47
CA LEU A 162 -3.25 -0.13 -7.15
C LEU A 162 -3.52 0.63 -8.44
N ARG A 163 -4.48 1.55 -8.41
CA ARG A 163 -4.89 2.31 -9.58
C ARG A 163 -4.33 3.73 -9.58
N ARG A 164 -4.13 4.28 -10.79
CA ARG A 164 -3.87 5.70 -10.98
C ARG A 164 -4.92 6.55 -10.24
N GLY A 165 -4.47 7.61 -9.58
CA GLY A 165 -5.33 8.50 -8.80
C GLY A 165 -5.55 8.06 -7.36
N GLU A 166 -5.15 6.86 -6.98
CA GLU A 166 -5.20 6.44 -5.58
C GLU A 166 -4.16 7.16 -4.73
N ARG A 167 -4.56 7.55 -3.52
CA ARG A 167 -3.67 8.11 -2.52
C ARG A 167 -3.01 6.99 -1.73
N LEU A 168 -1.69 6.97 -1.69
CA LEU A 168 -0.92 5.94 -1.02
C LEU A 168 -1.07 6.01 0.50
N SER A 169 -1.78 5.03 1.05
CA SER A 169 -1.94 4.78 2.48
C SER A 169 -0.79 3.93 3.02
N PRO A 170 -0.64 3.78 4.36
CA PRO A 170 0.31 2.82 4.93
C PRO A 170 0.12 1.39 4.41
N ALA A 171 -1.13 0.93 4.26
CA ALA A 171 -1.43 -0.39 3.69
C ALA A 171 -1.00 -0.50 2.22
N ALA A 172 -1.23 0.54 1.42
CA ALA A 172 -0.78 0.60 0.03
C ALA A 172 0.76 0.52 -0.08
N LEU A 173 1.51 1.19 0.82
CA LEU A 173 2.96 1.07 0.87
C LEU A 173 3.40 -0.36 1.18
N GLY A 174 2.75 -1.02 2.15
CA GLY A 174 3.00 -2.42 2.48
C GLY A 174 2.75 -3.35 1.29
N LEU A 175 1.66 -3.14 0.57
CA LEU A 175 1.35 -3.90 -0.65
C LEU A 175 2.44 -3.68 -1.72
N VAL A 176 2.81 -2.43 -2.03
CA VAL A 176 3.87 -2.14 -3.01
C VAL A 176 5.21 -2.76 -2.60
N ALA A 177 5.53 -2.72 -1.31
CA ALA A 177 6.74 -3.35 -0.78
C ALA A 177 6.72 -4.89 -0.97
N SER A 178 5.58 -5.54 -0.75
CA SER A 178 5.44 -6.99 -0.98
C SER A 178 5.61 -7.41 -2.45
N LEU A 179 5.42 -6.46 -3.39
CA LEU A 179 5.70 -6.65 -4.81
C LEU A 179 7.17 -6.44 -5.17
N GLY A 180 8.02 -6.07 -4.22
CA GLY A 180 9.45 -5.82 -4.45
C GLY A 180 9.75 -4.51 -5.20
N LEU A 181 8.82 -3.55 -5.22
CA LEU A 181 8.97 -2.29 -5.95
C LEU A 181 9.58 -1.20 -5.04
N PRO A 182 10.82 -0.74 -5.31
CA PRO A 182 11.49 0.25 -4.46
C PRO A 182 11.02 1.68 -4.68
N THR A 183 10.39 1.96 -5.82
CA THR A 183 9.91 3.30 -6.22
C THR A 183 8.54 3.23 -6.86
N VAL A 184 7.79 4.32 -6.77
CA VAL A 184 6.45 4.44 -7.39
C VAL A 184 6.31 5.71 -8.21
N PRO A 185 5.54 5.68 -9.32
CA PRO A 185 5.20 6.87 -10.09
C PRO A 185 4.08 7.63 -9.39
N VAL A 186 4.32 8.86 -9.02
CA VAL A 186 3.34 9.72 -8.34
C VAL A 186 3.23 11.06 -9.06
N TRP A 187 2.11 11.75 -8.89
CA TRP A 187 1.99 13.12 -9.31
C TRP A 187 2.91 14.02 -8.46
N ARG A 188 3.61 14.97 -9.08
CA ARG A 188 4.34 15.99 -8.34
C ARG A 188 3.43 16.72 -7.36
N ARG A 189 3.97 17.24 -6.30
CA ARG A 189 3.20 18.10 -5.38
C ARG A 189 2.80 19.39 -6.10
N LEU A 190 1.61 19.88 -5.79
CA LEU A 190 1.20 21.19 -6.25
C LEU A 190 2.08 22.24 -5.56
N ARG A 191 2.65 23.14 -6.35
CA ARG A 191 3.38 24.30 -5.85
C ARG A 191 2.39 25.44 -5.69
N VAL A 192 2.24 25.92 -4.48
CA VAL A 192 1.30 27.00 -4.14
C VAL A 192 2.08 28.15 -3.51
N ALA A 193 2.17 29.26 -4.24
CA ALA A 193 2.68 30.50 -3.70
C ALA A 193 1.54 31.30 -3.06
N TYR A 194 1.79 31.91 -1.93
CA TYR A 194 0.83 32.81 -1.27
C TYR A 194 1.56 33.93 -0.55
N PHE A 195 0.86 35.01 -0.32
CA PHE A 195 1.33 36.17 0.42
C PHE A 195 0.18 36.80 1.18
N SER A 196 0.50 37.64 2.16
CA SER A 196 -0.45 38.53 2.83
C SER A 196 -0.22 39.96 2.37
N THR A 197 -1.29 40.76 2.33
CA THR A 197 -1.21 42.19 2.01
C THR A 197 -2.09 42.95 2.98
N GLY A 198 -1.70 44.18 3.30
CA GLY A 198 -2.38 45.09 4.23
C GLY A 198 -1.42 45.91 5.05
N GLU A 199 -1.63 47.23 5.13
CA GLU A 199 -0.77 48.13 5.91
C GLU A 199 -0.94 47.93 7.42
N GLU A 200 -2.09 47.36 7.87
CA GLU A 200 -2.35 47.01 9.24
C GLU A 200 -1.66 45.74 9.70
N ILE A 201 -1.12 44.93 8.75
CA ILE A 201 -0.58 43.61 9.06
C ILE A 201 0.85 43.74 9.61
N LEU A 202 1.13 43.03 10.71
CA LEU A 202 2.43 42.88 11.34
C LEU A 202 2.97 41.45 11.16
N ASN A 203 4.28 41.37 10.92
CA ASN A 203 4.98 40.09 11.00
C ASN A 203 5.08 39.63 12.46
N MET A 204 5.23 38.33 12.65
CA MET A 204 5.55 37.77 13.95
C MET A 204 6.88 38.30 14.49
N GLY A 205 6.86 38.86 15.72
CA GLY A 205 8.02 39.47 16.37
C GLY A 205 8.14 40.97 16.17
N ASP A 206 7.35 41.60 15.28
CA ASP A 206 7.28 43.05 15.19
C ASP A 206 6.68 43.66 16.47
N ALA A 207 7.09 44.89 16.82
CA ALA A 207 6.49 45.58 17.94
C ALA A 207 5.00 45.91 17.66
N PRO A 208 4.09 45.65 18.62
CA PRO A 208 2.68 45.98 18.44
C PRO A 208 2.50 47.50 18.25
N ARG A 209 1.60 47.89 17.34
CA ARG A 209 1.18 49.28 17.14
C ARG A 209 -0.31 49.41 17.09
N GLU A 210 -0.85 50.55 17.49
CA GLU A 210 -2.26 50.85 17.46
C GLU A 210 -2.83 50.69 16.03
N GLY A 211 -3.96 50.04 15.91
CA GLY A 211 -4.64 49.77 14.63
C GLY A 211 -4.02 48.63 13.79
N ALA A 212 -2.99 47.98 14.29
CA ALA A 212 -2.38 46.83 13.57
C ALA A 212 -2.70 45.48 14.22
N VAL A 213 -2.61 44.44 13.42
CA VAL A 213 -2.85 43.03 13.82
C VAL A 213 -1.76 42.10 13.29
N TYR A 214 -1.43 41.06 14.02
CA TYR A 214 -0.48 40.07 13.54
C TYR A 214 -1.12 39.15 12.49
N ASP A 215 -0.32 38.76 11.51
CA ASP A 215 -0.70 37.93 10.37
C ASP A 215 -0.99 36.47 10.78
N SER A 216 -2.14 36.23 11.42
CA SER A 216 -2.55 34.87 11.80
C SER A 216 -3.04 34.04 10.62
N ASN A 217 -3.63 34.67 9.59
CA ASN A 217 -4.18 34.00 8.43
C ASN A 217 -3.08 33.29 7.60
N ARG A 218 -1.91 33.93 7.47
CA ARG A 218 -0.76 33.32 6.78
C ARG A 218 -0.38 31.96 7.34
N TYR A 219 -0.32 31.82 8.67
CA TYR A 219 -0.01 30.56 9.33
C TYR A 219 -1.14 29.54 9.22
N THR A 220 -2.38 29.98 9.24
CA THR A 220 -3.55 29.13 9.03
C THR A 220 -3.54 28.53 7.62
N VAL A 221 -3.34 29.38 6.59
CA VAL A 221 -3.25 28.94 5.18
C VAL A 221 -2.06 28.00 4.97
N PHE A 222 -0.88 28.34 5.53
CA PHE A 222 0.28 27.46 5.51
C PHE A 222 -0.06 26.04 6.03
N GLY A 223 -0.67 25.97 7.22
CA GLY A 223 -1.04 24.68 7.82
C GLY A 223 -2.02 23.88 6.96
N LEU A 224 -3.00 24.54 6.33
CA LEU A 224 -3.94 23.90 5.42
C LEU A 224 -3.25 23.37 4.16
N LEU A 225 -2.38 24.14 3.54
CA LEU A 225 -1.63 23.74 2.34
C LEU A 225 -0.69 22.55 2.64
N GLN A 226 -0.01 22.57 3.79
CA GLN A 226 0.82 21.45 4.24
C GLN A 226 0.00 20.18 4.43
N ARG A 227 -1.20 20.26 5.04
CA ARG A 227 -2.11 19.11 5.19
C ARG A 227 -2.57 18.55 3.85
N LEU A 228 -2.74 19.40 2.85
CA LEU A 228 -3.07 18.99 1.48
C LEU A 228 -1.87 18.39 0.73
N GLY A 229 -0.67 18.44 1.32
CA GLY A 229 0.54 17.90 0.73
C GLY A 229 1.14 18.80 -0.36
N CYS A 230 0.82 20.08 -0.38
CA CYS A 230 1.40 21.04 -1.31
C CYS A 230 2.87 21.36 -0.98
N GLU A 231 3.64 21.71 -2.00
CA GLU A 231 4.89 22.46 -1.85
C GLU A 231 4.55 23.95 -1.69
N VAL A 232 4.76 24.47 -0.48
CA VAL A 232 4.31 25.82 -0.14
C VAL A 232 5.44 26.82 -0.35
N ILE A 233 5.18 27.88 -1.12
CA ILE A 233 6.09 29.00 -1.37
C ILE A 233 5.50 30.20 -0.65
N ASP A 234 6.08 30.52 0.51
CA ASP A 234 5.66 31.66 1.32
C ASP A 234 6.38 32.93 0.86
N LEU A 235 5.66 33.88 0.26
CA LEU A 235 6.17 35.16 -0.23
C LEU A 235 6.16 36.25 0.85
N GLY A 236 5.62 35.92 2.04
CA GLY A 236 5.62 36.87 3.14
C GLY A 236 4.53 37.93 3.08
N LEU A 237 4.81 39.06 3.71
CA LEU A 237 3.96 40.26 3.69
C LEU A 237 4.41 41.13 2.52
N VAL A 238 3.52 41.35 1.55
CA VAL A 238 3.74 42.21 0.38
C VAL A 238 3.01 43.54 0.60
N ARG A 239 3.62 44.65 0.25
CA ARG A 239 2.99 45.93 0.37
C ARG A 239 1.80 46.06 -0.57
N ASP A 240 0.75 46.71 -0.09
CA ASP A 240 -0.48 46.93 -0.86
C ASP A 240 -0.33 48.13 -1.80
N ASP A 241 0.61 48.01 -2.73
CA ASP A 241 0.80 48.94 -3.82
C ASP A 241 0.90 48.24 -5.17
N PRO A 242 0.32 48.81 -6.25
CA PRO A 242 0.24 48.11 -7.55
C PRO A 242 1.60 47.72 -8.11
N ALA A 243 2.66 48.50 -7.89
CA ALA A 243 3.99 48.20 -8.44
C ALA A 243 4.67 47.02 -7.76
N THR A 244 4.29 46.69 -6.53
CA THR A 244 4.81 45.54 -5.77
C THR A 244 3.98 44.27 -6.05
N LEU A 245 2.70 44.45 -6.46
CA LEU A 245 1.78 43.33 -6.74
C LEU A 245 1.87 42.79 -8.19
N GLU A 246 2.48 43.54 -9.12
CA GLU A 246 2.80 43.11 -10.51
C GLU A 246 4.11 42.32 -10.57
#